data_622445f76435307665eda1f1f83e9e4c
#
_entry.id   622445f76435307665eda1f1f83e9e4c
#
_cell.length_a   1.000
_cell.length_b   1.000
_cell.length_c   1.000
_cell.angle_alpha   90.00
_cell.angle_beta   90.00
_cell.angle_gamma   90.00
#
_symmetry.space_group_name_H-M   'P 1'
#
loop_
_entity.id
_entity.type
_entity.pdbx_description
1 polymer ?
#
loop_
_entity_poly.entity_id
_entity_poly.type
_entity_poly.pdbx_seq_one_letter_code
_entity_poly.pdbx_strand_id
1 'polypeptide(L)'
;FYHIDFSFDDLRLGGSAFAQSLNKVGSDVPICKNPEYFRDAFDAVQTLVNKGLVLAGHDISAGGLITTLLEMCFANMEGGMEISLDKFGRHDIVKILLAENPGVVVQIADKHKAEFKKIMDDAGVGYLKLGHPTDERLIQVTKDGAEYQFGIDYLRDVWYSTSYLLDRKQSMNGRAKARFENYKMQPLEMVFN
;
A
#
# COMPACT_ATOMS: atom_id res chain seq x y z
N PHE A 1 -0.94 -10.27 4.50
CA PHE A 1 -1.17 -8.82 4.57
C PHE A 1 -2.51 -8.52 5.20
N TYR A 2 -2.57 -7.41 5.94
CA TYR A 2 -3.79 -6.90 6.58
C TYR A 2 -3.93 -5.42 6.28
N HIS A 3 -5.13 -5.00 5.92
CA HIS A 3 -5.53 -3.60 5.83
C HIS A 3 -6.17 -3.19 7.15
N ILE A 4 -5.77 -2.05 7.67
CA ILE A 4 -6.31 -1.42 8.87
C ILE A 4 -6.79 -0.03 8.47
N ASP A 5 -8.11 0.19 8.49
CA ASP A 5 -8.71 1.49 8.21
C ASP A 5 -8.59 2.41 9.42
N PHE A 6 -8.25 3.68 9.19
CA PHE A 6 -8.20 4.73 10.20
C PHE A 6 -9.31 5.75 10.04
N SER A 7 -10.00 5.73 8.88
CA SER A 7 -10.99 6.75 8.54
C SER A 7 -12.32 6.58 9.27
N PHE A 8 -12.71 5.34 9.56
CA PHE A 8 -14.03 4.98 10.03
C PHE A 8 -15.14 5.54 9.11
N ASP A 9 -14.88 5.60 7.81
CA ASP A 9 -15.75 6.20 6.80
C ASP A 9 -15.85 5.32 5.55
N ASP A 10 -16.82 5.62 4.68
CA ASP A 10 -16.96 4.98 3.37
C ASP A 10 -15.77 5.34 2.46
N LEU A 11 -15.45 4.45 1.54
CA LEU A 11 -14.42 4.70 0.52
C LEU A 11 -14.85 5.81 -0.43
N ARG A 12 -14.04 6.87 -0.53
CA ARG A 12 -14.33 8.08 -1.28
C ARG A 12 -13.19 8.42 -2.25
N LEU A 13 -13.53 8.91 -3.45
CA LEU A 13 -12.58 9.22 -4.51
C LEU A 13 -12.33 10.72 -4.72
N GLY A 14 -13.08 11.60 -4.03
CA GLY A 14 -12.92 13.04 -4.16
C GLY A 14 -11.52 13.47 -3.71
N GLY A 15 -10.88 14.34 -4.48
CA GLY A 15 -9.53 14.83 -4.23
C GLY A 15 -8.40 13.83 -4.52
N SER A 16 -8.70 12.56 -4.77
CA SER A 16 -7.69 11.52 -5.01
C SER A 16 -6.87 11.76 -6.28
N ALA A 17 -5.68 11.19 -6.35
CA ALA A 17 -4.84 11.18 -7.54
C ALA A 17 -5.59 10.61 -8.76
N PHE A 18 -6.45 9.61 -8.52
CA PHE A 18 -7.31 9.06 -9.57
C PHE A 18 -8.30 10.11 -10.12
N ALA A 19 -9.01 10.83 -9.25
CA ALA A 19 -9.94 11.88 -9.69
C ALA A 19 -9.19 12.99 -10.45
N GLN A 20 -8.02 13.39 -9.96
CA GLN A 20 -7.17 14.39 -10.61
C GLN A 20 -6.67 13.93 -11.98
N SER A 21 -6.31 12.66 -12.16
CA SER A 21 -5.89 12.10 -13.46
C SER A 21 -7.00 12.17 -14.52
N LEU A 22 -8.26 12.23 -14.08
CA LEU A 22 -9.44 12.41 -14.93
C LEU A 22 -9.85 13.90 -15.11
N ASN A 23 -9.01 14.85 -14.65
CA ASN A 23 -9.32 16.28 -14.59
C ASN A 23 -10.60 16.59 -13.77
N LYS A 24 -10.84 15.81 -12.73
CA LYS A 24 -11.96 15.97 -11.80
C LYS A 24 -11.42 16.03 -10.39
N VAL A 25 -12.00 16.89 -9.54
CA VAL A 25 -11.64 16.92 -8.12
C VAL A 25 -12.67 16.12 -7.32
N GLY A 26 -13.94 16.26 -7.65
CA GLY A 26 -15.05 15.69 -6.88
C GLY A 26 -15.27 16.43 -5.56
N SER A 27 -16.41 16.20 -4.95
CA SER A 27 -16.78 16.81 -3.66
C SER A 27 -16.83 15.80 -2.50
N ASP A 28 -16.78 14.51 -2.82
CA ASP A 28 -16.89 13.41 -1.87
C ASP A 28 -15.48 12.93 -1.45
N VAL A 29 -14.84 13.70 -0.57
CA VAL A 29 -13.47 13.46 -0.10
C VAL A 29 -13.43 12.54 1.11
N PRO A 30 -12.37 11.73 1.29
CA PRO A 30 -12.14 10.97 2.52
C PRO A 30 -12.02 11.92 3.73
N ILE A 31 -12.59 11.51 4.84
CA ILE A 31 -12.48 12.24 6.11
C ILE A 31 -12.14 11.25 7.24
N CYS A 32 -11.54 11.76 8.30
CA CYS A 32 -11.48 11.05 9.57
C CYS A 32 -12.80 11.28 10.30
N LYS A 33 -13.73 10.32 10.18
CA LYS A 33 -15.09 10.47 10.71
C LYS A 33 -15.17 10.35 12.24
N ASN A 34 -14.24 9.58 12.80
CA ASN A 34 -14.13 9.37 14.24
C ASN A 34 -12.68 9.56 14.71
N PRO A 35 -12.32 10.71 15.29
CA PRO A 35 -10.96 10.98 15.75
C PRO A 35 -10.48 10.07 16.88
N GLU A 36 -11.39 9.58 17.73
CA GLU A 36 -11.03 8.64 18.81
C GLU A 36 -10.65 7.27 18.22
N TYR A 37 -11.45 6.78 17.27
CA TYR A 37 -11.11 5.55 16.54
C TYR A 37 -9.78 5.69 15.79
N PHE A 38 -9.51 6.84 15.14
CA PHE A 38 -8.23 7.09 14.49
C PHE A 38 -7.06 6.96 15.47
N ARG A 39 -7.17 7.58 16.65
CA ARG A 39 -6.16 7.47 17.73
C ARG A 39 -5.98 6.00 18.14
N ASP A 40 -7.06 5.29 18.39
CA ASP A 40 -7.01 3.89 18.86
C ASP A 40 -6.40 2.97 17.79
N ALA A 41 -6.71 3.20 16.50
CA ALA A 41 -6.10 2.49 15.37
C ALA A 41 -4.60 2.79 15.26
N PHE A 42 -4.21 4.07 15.39
CA PHE A 42 -2.81 4.48 15.40
C PHE A 42 -2.03 3.83 16.54
N ASP A 43 -2.55 3.89 17.77
CA ASP A 43 -1.92 3.32 18.97
C ASP A 43 -1.80 1.78 18.86
N ALA A 44 -2.82 1.11 18.30
CA ALA A 44 -2.75 -0.32 18.02
C ALA A 44 -1.62 -0.66 17.04
N VAL A 45 -1.49 0.09 15.94
CA VAL A 45 -0.39 -0.11 14.98
C VAL A 45 0.96 0.18 15.62
N GLN A 46 1.10 1.25 16.43
CA GLN A 46 2.34 1.51 17.19
C GLN A 46 2.67 0.36 18.13
N THR A 47 1.67 -0.23 18.76
CA THR A 47 1.85 -1.42 19.62
C THR A 47 2.38 -2.61 18.84
N LEU A 48 1.83 -2.87 17.63
CA LEU A 48 2.32 -3.94 16.76
C LEU A 48 3.79 -3.73 16.35
N VAL A 49 4.16 -2.49 16.00
CA VAL A 49 5.52 -2.12 15.61
C VAL A 49 6.49 -2.28 16.81
N ASN A 50 6.15 -1.73 17.98
CA ASN A 50 6.98 -1.80 19.17
C ASN A 50 7.22 -3.22 19.67
N LYS A 51 6.27 -4.12 19.43
CA LYS A 51 6.41 -5.56 19.75
C LYS A 51 7.17 -6.35 18.68
N GLY A 52 7.57 -5.74 17.56
CA GLY A 52 8.25 -6.40 16.46
C GLY A 52 7.38 -7.41 15.70
N LEU A 53 6.06 -7.21 15.69
CA LEU A 53 5.11 -8.11 15.01
C LEU A 53 4.96 -7.78 13.52
N VAL A 54 5.25 -6.53 13.12
CA VAL A 54 5.16 -6.05 11.75
C VAL A 54 6.45 -6.37 11.01
N LEU A 55 6.37 -7.16 9.95
CA LEU A 55 7.49 -7.48 9.06
C LEU A 55 7.74 -6.38 8.03
N ALA A 56 6.67 -5.81 7.51
CA ALA A 56 6.65 -4.68 6.58
C ALA A 56 5.32 -3.95 6.73
N GLY A 57 5.30 -2.67 6.40
CA GLY A 57 4.07 -1.89 6.42
C GLY A 57 4.20 -0.62 5.61
N HIS A 58 3.07 -0.11 5.14
CA HIS A 58 2.99 1.11 4.37
C HIS A 58 1.63 1.80 4.62
N ASP A 59 1.62 3.12 4.69
CA ASP A 59 0.40 3.90 4.77
C ASP A 59 -0.34 3.94 3.42
N ILE A 60 -1.65 4.15 3.48
CA ILE A 60 -2.46 4.44 2.30
C ILE A 60 -2.44 5.95 2.09
N SER A 61 -1.86 6.37 0.97
CA SER A 61 -1.70 7.77 0.59
C SER A 61 -2.10 7.99 -0.87
N ALA A 62 -1.45 8.91 -1.57
CA ALA A 62 -1.76 9.22 -2.97
C ALA A 62 -1.72 7.97 -3.87
N GLY A 63 -2.81 7.73 -4.60
CA GLY A 63 -2.99 6.55 -5.45
C GLY A 63 -3.68 5.37 -4.78
N GLY A 64 -3.98 5.46 -3.48
CA GLY A 64 -4.80 4.48 -2.74
C GLY A 64 -4.12 3.14 -2.49
N LEU A 65 -4.94 2.14 -2.18
CA LEU A 65 -4.48 0.80 -1.79
C LEU A 65 -3.57 0.13 -2.83
N ILE A 66 -3.87 0.26 -4.13
CA ILE A 66 -3.05 -0.39 -5.16
C ILE A 66 -1.64 0.18 -5.21
N THR A 67 -1.49 1.50 -5.06
CA THR A 67 -0.18 2.15 -5.02
C THR A 67 0.59 1.71 -3.77
N THR A 68 -0.05 1.67 -2.61
CA THR A 68 0.53 1.14 -1.37
C THR A 68 1.08 -0.28 -1.54
N LEU A 69 0.30 -1.19 -2.14
CA LEU A 69 0.74 -2.57 -2.39
C LEU A 69 1.92 -2.65 -3.36
N LEU A 70 1.92 -1.80 -4.41
CA LEU A 70 3.03 -1.71 -5.36
C LEU A 70 4.31 -1.19 -4.69
N GLU A 71 4.21 -0.10 -3.92
CA GLU A 71 5.34 0.51 -3.21
C GLU A 71 5.95 -0.45 -2.19
N MET A 72 5.15 -1.27 -1.50
CA MET A 72 5.66 -2.36 -0.65
C MET A 72 6.48 -3.41 -1.41
N CYS A 73 6.24 -3.57 -2.73
CA CYS A 73 7.01 -4.49 -3.59
C CYS A 73 8.23 -3.85 -4.23
N PHE A 74 8.30 -2.51 -4.34
CA PHE A 74 9.36 -1.84 -5.10
C PHE A 74 10.75 -2.00 -4.50
N ALA A 75 10.85 -2.16 -3.18
CA ALA A 75 12.13 -2.36 -2.49
C ALA A 75 12.74 -3.75 -2.73
N ASN A 76 11.94 -4.74 -3.11
CA ASN A 76 12.40 -6.09 -3.41
C ASN A 76 12.58 -6.29 -4.91
N MET A 77 13.50 -7.18 -5.28
CA MET A 77 13.77 -7.54 -6.67
C MET A 77 12.91 -8.71 -7.13
N GLU A 78 12.40 -9.49 -6.20
CA GLU A 78 11.67 -10.72 -6.44
C GLU A 78 10.37 -10.73 -5.65
N GLY A 79 9.45 -11.60 -6.05
CA GLY A 79 8.18 -11.79 -5.38
C GLY A 79 7.14 -10.72 -5.66
N GLY A 80 5.93 -11.03 -5.27
CA GLY A 80 4.75 -10.18 -5.39
C GLY A 80 3.71 -10.53 -4.34
N MET A 81 2.43 -10.40 -4.70
CA MET A 81 1.33 -10.59 -3.76
C MET A 81 0.12 -11.23 -4.43
N GLU A 82 -0.56 -12.10 -3.71
CA GLU A 82 -1.93 -12.51 -4.00
C GLU A 82 -2.87 -11.86 -3.00
N ILE A 83 -3.85 -11.11 -3.50
CA ILE A 83 -4.75 -10.24 -2.73
C ILE A 83 -6.21 -10.57 -3.07
N SER A 84 -7.04 -10.82 -2.05
CA SER A 84 -8.48 -10.91 -2.18
C SER A 84 -9.14 -9.67 -1.57
N LEU A 85 -10.01 -9.05 -2.34
CA LEU A 85 -10.80 -7.87 -1.94
C LEU A 85 -12.23 -8.22 -1.54
N ASP A 86 -12.62 -9.49 -1.49
CA ASP A 86 -14.00 -9.92 -1.19
C ASP A 86 -14.49 -9.43 0.17
N LYS A 87 -13.58 -9.29 1.13
CA LYS A 87 -13.90 -8.78 2.47
C LYS A 87 -14.30 -7.31 2.52
N PHE A 88 -14.06 -6.55 1.46
CA PHE A 88 -14.59 -5.20 1.32
C PHE A 88 -16.10 -5.18 0.97
N GLY A 89 -16.73 -6.34 0.88
CA GLY A 89 -18.15 -6.46 0.61
C GLY A 89 -18.53 -5.94 -0.78
N ARG A 90 -19.61 -5.16 -0.87
CA ARG A 90 -20.17 -4.68 -2.14
C ARG A 90 -19.53 -3.39 -2.68
N HIS A 91 -18.44 -2.94 -2.09
CA HIS A 91 -17.73 -1.77 -2.62
C HIS A 91 -17.20 -2.04 -4.02
N ASP A 92 -17.29 -1.03 -4.88
CA ASP A 92 -16.72 -1.05 -6.22
C ASP A 92 -15.19 -1.18 -6.17
N ILE A 93 -14.63 -1.99 -7.07
CA ILE A 93 -13.20 -2.27 -7.10
C ILE A 93 -12.34 -1.02 -7.29
N VAL A 94 -12.82 -0.04 -8.09
CA VAL A 94 -12.12 1.23 -8.31
C VAL A 94 -12.04 2.00 -6.99
N LYS A 95 -13.13 2.05 -6.22
CA LYS A 95 -13.13 2.66 -4.89
C LYS A 95 -12.19 1.96 -3.94
N ILE A 96 -12.19 0.62 -3.89
CA ILE A 96 -11.31 -0.16 -3.01
C ILE A 96 -9.84 0.12 -3.33
N LEU A 97 -9.47 0.10 -4.60
CA LEU A 97 -8.08 0.22 -5.02
C LEU A 97 -7.55 1.65 -5.01
N LEU A 98 -8.41 2.65 -5.26
CA LEU A 98 -7.98 4.02 -5.56
C LEU A 98 -8.49 5.09 -4.58
N ALA A 99 -9.30 4.71 -3.57
CA ALA A 99 -9.65 5.64 -2.50
C ALA A 99 -8.44 5.88 -1.59
N GLU A 100 -8.26 7.14 -1.21
CA GLU A 100 -7.15 7.60 -0.36
C GLU A 100 -7.63 7.83 1.09
N ASN A 101 -8.50 6.93 1.56
CA ASN A 101 -8.91 6.93 2.96
C ASN A 101 -7.68 6.62 3.84
N PRO A 102 -7.47 7.35 4.96
CA PRO A 102 -6.33 7.08 5.84
C PRO A 102 -6.39 5.66 6.40
N GLY A 103 -5.28 4.96 6.31
CA GLY A 103 -5.13 3.60 6.76
C GLY A 103 -3.72 3.08 6.49
N VAL A 104 -3.48 1.83 6.84
CA VAL A 104 -2.19 1.17 6.63
C VAL A 104 -2.39 -0.26 6.14
N VAL A 105 -1.40 -0.75 5.40
CA VAL A 105 -1.24 -2.18 5.12
C VAL A 105 -0.03 -2.69 5.89
N VAL A 106 -0.21 -3.80 6.61
CA VAL A 106 0.86 -4.45 7.38
C VAL A 106 1.01 -5.90 7.00
N GLN A 107 2.25 -6.38 6.98
CA GLN A 107 2.59 -7.79 6.84
C GLN A 107 2.89 -8.38 8.22
N ILE A 108 2.15 -9.44 8.58
CA ILE A 108 2.28 -10.14 9.86
C ILE A 108 2.65 -11.59 9.59
N ALA A 109 3.70 -12.08 10.26
CA ALA A 109 4.07 -13.50 10.18
C ALA A 109 2.96 -14.40 10.73
N ASP A 110 2.82 -15.59 10.16
CA ASP A 110 1.77 -16.55 10.55
C ASP A 110 1.80 -16.88 12.04
N LYS A 111 2.98 -17.02 12.61
CA LYS A 111 3.19 -17.29 14.05
C LYS A 111 2.68 -16.17 14.97
N HIS A 112 2.53 -14.96 14.45
CA HIS A 112 2.09 -13.78 15.21
C HIS A 112 0.62 -13.42 14.99
N LYS A 113 -0.12 -14.16 14.15
CA LYS A 113 -1.52 -13.86 13.82
C LYS A 113 -2.44 -13.79 15.04
N ALA A 114 -2.24 -14.66 16.02
CA ALA A 114 -3.08 -14.70 17.23
C ALA A 114 -2.86 -13.44 18.09
N GLU A 115 -1.60 -13.02 18.27
CA GLU A 115 -1.26 -11.82 19.03
C GLU A 115 -1.72 -10.55 18.30
N PHE A 116 -1.51 -10.49 16.97
CA PHE A 116 -2.03 -9.42 16.13
C PHE A 116 -3.54 -9.23 16.34
N LYS A 117 -4.32 -10.30 16.17
CA LYS A 117 -5.78 -10.26 16.35
C LYS A 117 -6.16 -9.77 17.74
N LYS A 118 -5.51 -10.30 18.78
CA LYS A 118 -5.79 -9.89 20.16
C LYS A 118 -5.57 -8.38 20.35
N ILE A 119 -4.49 -7.82 19.84
CA ILE A 119 -4.19 -6.38 19.96
C ILE A 119 -5.26 -5.54 19.25
N MET A 120 -5.65 -5.93 18.03
CA MET A 120 -6.67 -5.22 17.26
C MET A 120 -8.05 -5.30 17.92
N ASP A 121 -8.43 -6.49 18.40
CA ASP A 121 -9.72 -6.74 19.06
C ASP A 121 -9.79 -6.00 20.42
N ASP A 122 -8.72 -6.03 21.22
CA ASP A 122 -8.61 -5.29 22.49
C ASP A 122 -8.72 -3.76 22.29
N ALA A 123 -8.21 -3.25 21.17
CA ALA A 123 -8.30 -1.84 20.80
C ALA A 123 -9.65 -1.47 20.13
N GLY A 124 -10.51 -2.43 19.82
CA GLY A 124 -11.75 -2.21 19.08
C GLY A 124 -11.53 -1.74 17.63
N VAL A 125 -10.40 -2.08 17.02
CA VAL A 125 -9.98 -1.62 15.70
C VAL A 125 -10.22 -2.70 14.64
N GLY A 126 -10.96 -2.35 13.59
CA GLY A 126 -11.25 -3.23 12.47
C GLY A 126 -10.04 -3.48 11.57
N TYR A 127 -9.94 -4.70 11.04
CA TYR A 127 -8.91 -5.07 10.06
C TYR A 127 -9.45 -6.06 9.04
N LEU A 128 -8.91 -6.02 7.83
CA LEU A 128 -9.24 -6.96 6.76
C LEU A 128 -7.98 -7.75 6.36
N LYS A 129 -8.06 -9.09 6.40
CA LYS A 129 -7.00 -9.90 5.79
C LYS A 129 -7.10 -9.75 4.27
N LEU A 130 -6.05 -9.26 3.64
CA LEU A 130 -5.97 -9.08 2.20
C LEU A 130 -5.43 -10.33 1.47
N GLY A 131 -4.35 -10.91 1.95
CA GLY A 131 -3.67 -11.97 1.22
C GLY A 131 -2.30 -12.33 1.78
N HIS A 132 -1.40 -12.76 0.91
CA HIS A 132 -0.07 -13.25 1.27
C HIS A 132 0.96 -12.91 0.18
N PRO A 133 2.28 -12.94 0.48
CA PRO A 133 3.32 -12.80 -0.52
C PRO A 133 3.41 -14.05 -1.41
N THR A 134 3.87 -13.85 -2.66
CA THR A 134 4.11 -14.91 -3.65
C THR A 134 5.50 -14.76 -4.26
N ASP A 135 5.99 -15.82 -4.93
CA ASP A 135 7.28 -15.78 -5.63
C ASP A 135 7.18 -15.11 -7.00
N GLU A 136 5.99 -14.97 -7.56
CA GLU A 136 5.77 -14.31 -8.85
C GLU A 136 5.89 -12.79 -8.73
N ARG A 137 6.52 -12.14 -9.72
CA ARG A 137 6.71 -10.68 -9.74
C ARG A 137 5.47 -9.93 -10.24
N LEU A 138 4.32 -10.24 -9.63
CA LEU A 138 2.99 -9.71 -9.95
C LEU A 138 2.21 -9.42 -8.67
N ILE A 139 1.33 -8.45 -8.70
CA ILE A 139 0.22 -8.35 -7.75
C ILE A 139 -1.01 -8.92 -8.44
N GLN A 140 -1.49 -10.06 -7.93
CA GLN A 140 -2.74 -10.67 -8.37
C GLN A 140 -3.85 -10.23 -7.42
N VAL A 141 -4.93 -9.70 -7.95
CA VAL A 141 -6.07 -9.21 -7.17
C VAL A 141 -7.31 -9.95 -7.61
N THR A 142 -8.05 -10.50 -6.66
CA THR A 142 -9.36 -11.12 -6.90
C THR A 142 -10.46 -10.32 -6.23
N LYS A 143 -11.61 -10.19 -6.91
CA LYS A 143 -12.83 -9.57 -6.39
C LYS A 143 -14.06 -10.18 -7.06
N ASP A 144 -14.93 -10.78 -6.25
CA ASP A 144 -16.21 -11.38 -6.71
C ASP A 144 -16.03 -12.34 -7.91
N GLY A 145 -14.92 -13.12 -7.91
CA GLY A 145 -14.58 -14.07 -8.97
C GLY A 145 -13.89 -13.45 -10.20
N ALA A 146 -13.74 -12.14 -10.27
CA ALA A 146 -12.91 -11.49 -11.29
C ALA A 146 -11.43 -11.43 -10.83
N GLU A 147 -10.51 -11.55 -11.79
CA GLU A 147 -9.07 -11.51 -11.55
C GLU A 147 -8.43 -10.33 -12.27
N TYR A 148 -7.50 -9.65 -11.59
CA TYR A 148 -6.75 -8.52 -12.11
C TYR A 148 -5.27 -8.74 -11.81
N GLN A 149 -4.39 -8.37 -12.75
CA GLN A 149 -2.95 -8.53 -12.62
C GLN A 149 -2.23 -7.20 -12.82
N PHE A 150 -1.30 -6.90 -11.93
CA PHE A 150 -0.49 -5.70 -11.97
C PHE A 150 0.99 -6.08 -12.03
N GLY A 151 1.65 -5.81 -13.15
CA GLY A 151 3.08 -6.06 -13.35
C GLY A 151 3.92 -5.07 -12.54
N ILE A 152 4.59 -5.55 -11.50
CA ILE A 152 5.30 -4.70 -10.52
C ILE A 152 6.38 -3.85 -11.18
N ASP A 153 7.25 -4.47 -11.98
CA ASP A 153 8.38 -3.76 -12.59
C ASP A 153 7.94 -2.70 -13.60
N TYR A 154 6.93 -3.01 -14.41
CA TYR A 154 6.37 -2.04 -15.35
C TYR A 154 5.73 -0.86 -14.61
N LEU A 155 4.92 -1.12 -13.59
CA LEU A 155 4.25 -0.07 -12.83
C LEU A 155 5.22 0.73 -11.96
N ARG A 156 6.31 0.13 -11.49
CA ARG A 156 7.41 0.85 -10.85
C ARG A 156 8.06 1.84 -11.81
N ASP A 157 8.31 1.44 -13.04
CA ASP A 157 8.91 2.33 -14.04
C ASP A 157 7.97 3.49 -14.39
N VAL A 158 6.66 3.22 -14.48
CA VAL A 158 5.63 4.27 -14.65
C VAL A 158 5.63 5.23 -13.45
N TRP A 159 5.60 4.69 -12.23
CA TRP A 159 5.61 5.46 -10.98
C TRP A 159 6.85 6.36 -10.86
N TYR A 160 8.02 5.84 -11.18
CA TYR A 160 9.29 6.58 -11.09
C TYR A 160 9.53 7.54 -12.26
N SER A 161 8.80 7.39 -13.38
CA SER A 161 9.06 8.13 -14.62
C SER A 161 9.05 9.65 -14.45
N THR A 162 8.12 10.18 -13.66
CA THR A 162 8.03 11.63 -13.39
C THR A 162 9.27 12.14 -12.65
N SER A 163 9.71 11.41 -11.61
CA SER A 163 10.93 11.74 -10.86
C SER A 163 12.17 11.64 -11.76
N TYR A 164 12.24 10.62 -12.62
CA TYR A 164 13.30 10.49 -13.62
C TYR A 164 13.37 11.68 -14.58
N LEU A 165 12.22 12.15 -15.09
CA LEU A 165 12.16 13.29 -16.00
C LEU A 165 12.65 14.58 -15.34
N LEU A 166 12.36 14.77 -14.06
CA LEU A 166 12.87 15.90 -13.27
C LEU A 166 14.37 15.75 -13.00
N ASP A 167 14.81 14.58 -12.53
CA ASP A 167 16.21 14.28 -12.25
C ASP A 167 17.09 14.45 -13.49
N ARG A 168 16.60 14.07 -14.67
CA ARG A 168 17.30 14.27 -15.95
C ARG A 168 17.59 15.73 -16.27
N LYS A 169 16.76 16.65 -15.78
CA LYS A 169 16.99 18.09 -15.94
C LYS A 169 18.01 18.66 -14.96
N GLN A 170 18.17 18.01 -13.81
CA GLN A 170 19.04 18.47 -12.73
C GLN A 170 20.41 17.77 -12.71
N SER A 171 20.47 16.54 -13.25
CA SER A 171 21.69 15.71 -13.23
C SER A 171 22.45 15.77 -14.54
N MET A 172 23.78 15.90 -14.44
CA MET A 172 24.68 15.90 -15.59
C MET A 172 25.11 14.46 -15.97
N ASN A 173 25.58 14.29 -17.23
CA ASN A 173 26.31 13.11 -17.70
C ASN A 173 25.55 11.78 -17.59
N GLY A 174 24.25 11.74 -17.82
CA GLY A 174 23.46 10.50 -17.88
C GLY A 174 23.21 9.84 -16.51
N ARG A 175 23.57 10.48 -15.39
CA ARG A 175 23.41 9.92 -14.03
C ARG A 175 21.97 9.62 -13.68
N ALA A 176 21.02 10.44 -14.13
CA ALA A 176 19.59 10.17 -13.92
C ALA A 176 19.17 8.87 -14.60
N LYS A 177 19.64 8.63 -15.83
CA LYS A 177 19.38 7.39 -16.56
C LYS A 177 19.97 6.19 -15.83
N ALA A 178 21.22 6.29 -15.37
CA ALA A 178 21.86 5.25 -14.63
C ALA A 178 21.10 4.89 -13.34
N ARG A 179 20.60 5.86 -12.59
CA ARG A 179 19.75 5.63 -11.39
C ARG A 179 18.44 4.93 -11.75
N PHE A 180 17.77 5.38 -12.82
CA PHE A 180 16.52 4.80 -13.28
C PHE A 180 16.67 3.33 -13.71
N GLU A 181 17.76 2.99 -14.41
CA GLU A 181 18.01 1.63 -14.94
C GLU A 181 18.65 0.69 -13.91
N ASN A 182 19.43 1.24 -12.97
CA ASN A 182 20.26 0.44 -12.05
C ASN A 182 19.52 -0.06 -10.78
N TYR A 183 18.29 0.35 -10.52
CA TYR A 183 17.61 -0.05 -9.29
C TYR A 183 17.45 -1.56 -9.14
N LYS A 184 17.37 -2.30 -10.25
CA LYS A 184 17.30 -3.76 -10.29
C LYS A 184 18.66 -4.44 -10.02
N MET A 185 19.74 -3.67 -9.96
CA MET A 185 21.11 -4.17 -9.88
C MET A 185 21.84 -3.74 -8.60
N GLN A 186 21.19 -3.10 -7.68
CA GLN A 186 21.78 -2.61 -6.44
C GLN A 186 21.55 -3.63 -5.32
N PRO A 187 22.56 -4.44 -4.94
CA PRO A 187 22.46 -5.19 -3.69
C PRO A 187 22.42 -4.18 -2.53
N LEU A 188 21.39 -4.24 -1.73
CA LEU A 188 21.31 -3.47 -0.49
C LEU A 188 22.15 -4.14 0.59
N GLU A 189 23.43 -4.32 0.35
CA GLU A 189 24.40 -4.81 1.33
C GLU A 189 24.93 -3.62 2.13
N MET A 190 24.43 -3.44 3.34
CA MET A 190 25.04 -2.54 4.30
C MET A 190 26.07 -3.32 5.12
N VAL A 191 27.33 -3.04 4.89
CA VAL A 191 28.43 -3.52 5.77
C VAL A 191 28.67 -2.45 6.83
N PHE A 192 28.27 -2.72 8.05
CA PHE A 192 28.63 -1.88 9.20
C PHE A 192 30.01 -2.34 9.70
N ASN A 193 31.02 -1.47 9.63
CA ASN A 193 32.34 -1.66 10.23
C ASN A 193 32.32 -1.22 11.69
#